data_733f543c53ba28d4c78f59ba8e1d4d7a
#
_entry.id   733f543c53ba28d4c78f59ba8e1d4d7a
#
_cell.length_a   1.000
_cell.length_b   1.000
_cell.length_c   1.000
_cell.angle_alpha   90.00
_cell.angle_beta   90.00
_cell.angle_gamma   90.00
#
_symmetry.space_group_name_H-M   'P 1'
#
loop_
_entity.id
_entity.type
_entity.pdbx_description
1 polymer ?
#
loop_
_entity_poly.entity_id
_entity_poly.type
_entity_poly.pdbx_seq_one_letter_code
_entity_poly.pdbx_strand_id
1 'polypeptide(L)'
;MSAPDSGTATPDPDRDDPDRGRAVVVVPYDPAWPSQFDAARRTILAALGAEAVSVEHVGSTAVPGLAAKPVIDIHLSVRDPADETLYRPALEAAGFAFVHRAPDWFEHRLFKGHEPVEVNLHLFPVGCPELDRCRLFRDWLRVDGADRALYADTKRTLATRRWDHVQDYADAKTEVISQILSRAEAWKGGATG
;
A
#
# COMPACT_ATOMS: atom_id res chain seq x y z
N MET A 1 53.60 2.97 18.10
CA MET A 1 52.40 3.87 18.24
C MET A 1 51.51 3.63 17.03
N SER A 2 50.53 2.74 17.19
CA SER A 2 49.54 2.44 16.13
C SER A 2 48.34 3.31 16.34
N ALA A 3 47.91 3.98 15.28
CA ALA A 3 46.71 4.82 15.25
C ALA A 3 45.45 3.96 15.38
N PRO A 4 44.38 4.42 16.04
CA PRO A 4 43.14 3.68 16.10
C PRO A 4 42.41 3.76 14.74
N ASP A 5 41.99 2.56 14.32
CA ASP A 5 41.13 2.35 13.13
C ASP A 5 39.80 3.05 13.34
N SER A 6 39.54 4.07 12.52
CA SER A 6 38.28 4.76 12.51
C SER A 6 37.30 3.94 11.66
N GLY A 7 36.70 2.92 12.31
CA GLY A 7 35.57 2.21 11.71
C GLY A 7 34.42 3.15 11.41
N THR A 8 34.30 3.57 10.15
CA THR A 8 33.09 4.21 9.63
C THR A 8 31.96 3.18 9.66
N ALA A 9 31.13 3.25 10.71
CA ALA A 9 29.89 2.49 10.76
C ALA A 9 29.06 2.86 9.53
N THR A 10 28.76 1.86 8.70
CA THR A 10 27.81 2.01 7.59
C THR A 10 26.49 2.50 8.20
N PRO A 11 25.89 3.58 7.72
CA PRO A 11 24.62 4.04 8.25
C PRO A 11 23.59 2.93 8.07
N ASP A 12 22.98 2.52 9.17
CA ASP A 12 21.84 1.60 9.20
C ASP A 12 20.67 2.28 8.43
N PRO A 13 20.28 1.79 7.24
CA PRO A 13 19.23 2.43 6.45
C PRO A 13 17.86 2.42 7.14
N ASP A 14 17.71 1.61 8.22
CA ASP A 14 16.47 1.46 8.98
C ASP A 14 16.44 2.32 10.27
N ARG A 15 17.48 3.10 10.53
CA ARG A 15 17.57 3.90 11.77
C ARG A 15 16.49 4.96 11.90
N ASP A 16 15.96 5.43 10.77
CA ASP A 16 14.97 6.50 10.67
C ASP A 16 13.58 6.00 10.21
N ASP A 17 13.29 4.68 10.29
CA ASP A 17 11.95 4.16 10.02
C ASP A 17 10.98 4.62 11.13
N PRO A 18 10.01 5.53 10.83
CA PRO A 18 9.07 6.03 11.84
C PRO A 18 8.10 4.95 12.35
N ASP A 19 8.02 3.82 11.67
CA ASP A 19 7.15 2.68 12.01
C ASP A 19 7.91 1.56 12.76
N ARG A 20 9.20 1.74 13.08
CA ARG A 20 10.02 0.74 13.79
C ARG A 20 9.45 0.43 15.18
N GLY A 21 9.19 -0.85 15.44
CA GLY A 21 8.67 -1.33 16.72
C GLY A 21 7.23 -0.91 17.01
N ARG A 22 6.53 -0.30 16.07
CA ARG A 22 5.13 0.08 16.22
C ARG A 22 4.24 -1.16 16.21
N ALA A 23 3.33 -1.27 17.19
CA ALA A 23 2.36 -2.35 17.23
C ALA A 23 1.43 -2.27 16.00
N VAL A 24 1.27 -3.40 15.32
CA VAL A 24 0.28 -3.50 14.23
C VAL A 24 -1.10 -3.66 14.85
N VAL A 25 -1.98 -2.70 14.60
CA VAL A 25 -3.37 -2.72 15.09
C VAL A 25 -4.29 -3.08 13.94
N VAL A 26 -5.04 -4.19 14.07
CA VAL A 26 -6.07 -4.62 13.13
C VAL A 26 -7.43 -4.40 13.78
N VAL A 27 -8.25 -3.53 13.17
CA VAL A 27 -9.59 -3.16 13.65
C VAL A 27 -10.67 -3.81 12.77
N PRO A 28 -11.92 -3.96 13.26
CA PRO A 28 -13.06 -4.33 12.43
C PRO A 28 -13.21 -3.37 11.24
N TYR A 29 -13.90 -3.81 10.19
CA TYR A 29 -14.20 -2.95 9.04
C TYR A 29 -14.94 -1.69 9.49
N ASP A 30 -14.46 -0.53 9.03
CA ASP A 30 -15.11 0.75 9.26
C ASP A 30 -15.84 1.21 7.97
N PRO A 31 -17.17 1.37 8.01
CA PRO A 31 -17.94 1.85 6.86
C PRO A 31 -17.59 3.28 6.40
N ALA A 32 -16.79 4.01 7.17
CA ALA A 32 -16.28 5.33 6.77
C ALA A 32 -15.11 5.25 5.76
N TRP A 33 -14.40 4.12 5.64
CA TRP A 33 -13.24 4.01 4.75
C TRP A 33 -13.53 4.38 3.28
N PRO A 34 -14.65 3.96 2.66
CA PRO A 34 -14.95 4.40 1.29
C PRO A 34 -15.06 5.91 1.15
N SER A 35 -15.72 6.59 2.10
CA SER A 35 -15.86 8.05 2.06
C SER A 35 -14.55 8.79 2.33
N GLN A 36 -13.67 8.22 3.16
CA GLN A 36 -12.32 8.71 3.40
C GLN A 36 -11.44 8.57 2.15
N PHE A 37 -11.52 7.42 1.46
CA PHE A 37 -10.90 7.26 0.15
C PHE A 37 -11.40 8.30 -0.86
N ASP A 38 -12.72 8.52 -0.95
CA ASP A 38 -13.30 9.48 -1.87
C ASP A 38 -12.82 10.92 -1.59
N ALA A 39 -12.61 11.27 -0.33
CA ALA A 39 -12.02 12.55 0.05
C ALA A 39 -10.57 12.68 -0.44
N ALA A 40 -9.72 11.68 -0.14
CA ALA A 40 -8.33 11.65 -0.61
C ALA A 40 -8.25 11.65 -2.15
N ARG A 41 -9.11 10.88 -2.83
CA ARG A 41 -9.21 10.85 -4.28
C ARG A 41 -9.51 12.23 -4.87
N ARG A 42 -10.47 12.97 -4.30
CA ARG A 42 -10.77 14.34 -4.76
C ARG A 42 -9.57 15.27 -4.60
N THR A 43 -8.86 15.19 -3.49
CA THR A 43 -7.65 15.98 -3.24
C THR A 43 -6.57 15.69 -4.27
N ILE A 44 -6.30 14.40 -4.55
CA ILE A 44 -5.31 13.96 -5.56
C ILE A 44 -5.69 14.46 -6.95
N LEU A 45 -6.95 14.28 -7.35
CA LEU A 45 -7.44 14.72 -8.66
C LEU A 45 -7.41 16.25 -8.82
N ALA A 46 -7.70 17.00 -7.75
CA ALA A 46 -7.62 18.46 -7.76
C ALA A 46 -6.17 18.94 -7.88
N ALA A 47 -5.22 18.23 -7.25
CA ALA A 47 -3.81 18.57 -7.30
C ALA A 47 -3.15 18.27 -8.67
N LEU A 48 -3.51 17.13 -9.28
CA LEU A 48 -2.79 16.61 -10.45
C LEU A 48 -3.53 16.79 -11.78
N GLY A 49 -4.85 16.99 -11.75
CA GLY A 49 -5.64 17.10 -12.99
C GLY A 49 -5.41 15.91 -13.94
N ALA A 50 -4.97 16.18 -15.16
CA ALA A 50 -4.77 15.18 -16.21
C ALA A 50 -3.56 14.27 -15.98
N GLU A 51 -2.65 14.60 -15.05
CA GLU A 51 -1.53 13.73 -14.70
C GLU A 51 -1.98 12.50 -13.89
N ALA A 52 -3.07 12.60 -13.14
CA ALA A 52 -3.70 11.46 -12.46
C ALA A 52 -4.54 10.65 -13.47
N VAL A 53 -3.95 9.65 -14.11
CA VAL A 53 -4.65 8.81 -15.11
C VAL A 53 -5.69 7.92 -14.45
N SER A 54 -5.38 7.32 -13.30
CA SER A 54 -6.35 6.60 -12.47
C SER A 54 -6.03 6.75 -10.99
N VAL A 55 -7.06 6.74 -10.14
CA VAL A 55 -6.94 6.75 -8.67
C VAL A 55 -7.89 5.69 -8.13
N GLU A 56 -7.35 4.65 -7.50
CA GLU A 56 -8.11 3.48 -7.06
C GLU A 56 -7.91 3.15 -5.59
N HIS A 57 -9.01 2.83 -4.90
CA HIS A 57 -8.97 2.27 -3.56
C HIS A 57 -8.55 0.80 -3.63
N VAL A 58 -7.43 0.47 -3.01
CA VAL A 58 -6.91 -0.90 -2.96
C VAL A 58 -6.67 -1.32 -1.51
N GLY A 59 -6.04 -2.47 -1.31
CA GLY A 59 -5.76 -2.97 0.02
C GLY A 59 -7.00 -3.42 0.80
N SER A 60 -6.80 -3.68 2.08
CA SER A 60 -7.83 -4.30 2.93
C SER A 60 -9.00 -3.39 3.24
N THR A 61 -8.78 -2.07 3.35
CA THR A 61 -9.84 -1.09 3.64
C THR A 61 -10.81 -0.90 2.47
N ALA A 62 -10.40 -1.32 1.26
CA ALA A 62 -11.24 -1.33 0.07
C ALA A 62 -12.23 -2.50 0.01
N VAL A 63 -12.17 -3.45 0.95
CA VAL A 63 -12.99 -4.67 0.97
C VAL A 63 -14.01 -4.60 2.09
N PRO A 64 -15.32 -4.46 1.81
CA PRO A 64 -16.36 -4.42 2.83
C PRO A 64 -16.34 -5.63 3.76
N GLY A 65 -16.41 -5.38 5.08
CA GLY A 65 -16.40 -6.41 6.11
C GLY A 65 -15.02 -6.99 6.45
N LEU A 66 -13.93 -6.59 5.77
CA LEU A 66 -12.59 -7.08 6.05
C LEU A 66 -11.92 -6.25 7.16
N ALA A 67 -11.54 -6.89 8.27
CA ALA A 67 -10.74 -6.25 9.30
C ALA A 67 -9.36 -5.84 8.76
N ALA A 68 -8.87 -4.64 9.10
CA ALA A 68 -7.65 -4.07 8.55
C ALA A 68 -6.92 -3.14 9.54
N LYS A 69 -5.66 -2.78 9.23
CA LYS A 69 -5.06 -1.53 9.73
C LYS A 69 -5.91 -0.37 9.21
N PRO A 70 -6.18 0.68 10.01
CA PRO A 70 -6.96 1.83 9.57
C PRO A 70 -6.12 2.78 8.70
N VAL A 71 -5.66 2.27 7.55
CA VAL A 71 -4.86 2.99 6.55
C VAL A 71 -5.53 2.82 5.19
N ILE A 72 -5.72 3.90 4.47
CA ILE A 72 -6.29 3.88 3.12
C ILE A 72 -5.15 3.69 2.12
N ASP A 73 -5.11 2.53 1.48
CA ASP A 73 -4.17 2.25 0.41
C ASP A 73 -4.75 2.71 -0.93
N ILE A 74 -4.05 3.59 -1.63
CA ILE A 74 -4.46 4.17 -2.91
C ILE A 74 -3.42 3.84 -3.96
N HIS A 75 -3.86 3.34 -5.11
CA HIS A 75 -3.06 3.28 -6.32
C HIS A 75 -3.35 4.49 -7.21
N LEU A 76 -2.32 5.25 -7.52
CA LEU A 76 -2.31 6.34 -8.49
C LEU A 76 -1.51 5.89 -9.71
N SER A 77 -2.11 5.95 -10.90
CA SER A 77 -1.37 5.75 -12.15
C SER A 77 -1.04 7.10 -12.77
N VAL A 78 0.23 7.26 -13.17
CA VAL A 78 0.73 8.39 -13.96
C VAL A 78 1.40 7.87 -15.23
N ARG A 79 1.65 8.74 -16.21
CA ARG A 79 2.31 8.32 -17.46
C ARG A 79 3.75 7.96 -17.25
N ASP A 80 4.50 8.79 -16.53
CA ASP A 80 5.92 8.62 -16.25
C ASP A 80 6.22 8.90 -14.76
N PRO A 81 6.36 7.86 -13.92
CA PRO A 81 6.75 8.05 -12.52
C PRO A 81 8.17 8.60 -12.33
N ALA A 82 9.06 8.48 -13.31
CA ALA A 82 10.42 8.96 -13.19
C ALA A 82 10.49 10.48 -13.27
N ASP A 83 9.55 11.14 -13.97
CA ASP A 83 9.45 12.60 -13.99
C ASP A 83 8.63 13.12 -12.79
N GLU A 84 9.27 13.15 -11.63
CA GLU A 84 8.64 13.63 -10.39
C GLU A 84 8.23 15.11 -10.43
N THR A 85 8.75 15.89 -11.36
CA THR A 85 8.42 17.33 -11.49
C THR A 85 6.96 17.55 -11.85
N LEU A 86 6.34 16.56 -12.52
CA LEU A 86 4.94 16.64 -12.97
C LEU A 86 3.91 16.42 -11.86
N TYR A 87 4.28 15.79 -10.76
CA TYR A 87 3.29 15.41 -9.73
C TYR A 87 3.74 15.66 -8.30
N ARG A 88 5.04 15.51 -7.97
CA ARG A 88 5.51 15.55 -6.59
C ARG A 88 5.26 16.90 -5.90
N PRO A 89 5.60 18.07 -6.47
CA PRO A 89 5.35 19.35 -5.80
C PRO A 89 3.85 19.57 -5.52
N ALA A 90 2.97 19.14 -6.43
CA ALA A 90 1.53 19.28 -6.28
C ALA A 90 0.98 18.35 -5.19
N LEU A 91 1.47 17.10 -5.11
CA LEU A 91 1.09 16.15 -4.06
C LEU A 91 1.58 16.62 -2.68
N GLU A 92 2.83 17.10 -2.58
CA GLU A 92 3.37 17.64 -1.32
C GLU A 92 2.58 18.88 -0.85
N ALA A 93 2.22 19.77 -1.76
CA ALA A 93 1.36 20.92 -1.46
C ALA A 93 -0.07 20.51 -1.04
N ALA A 94 -0.54 19.35 -1.50
CA ALA A 94 -1.83 18.76 -1.15
C ALA A 94 -1.81 17.90 0.14
N GLY A 95 -0.66 17.84 0.84
CA GLY A 95 -0.52 17.15 2.12
C GLY A 95 -0.05 15.69 2.02
N PHE A 96 0.44 15.24 0.84
CA PHE A 96 1.03 13.91 0.67
C PHE A 96 2.56 14.02 0.71
N ALA A 97 3.17 13.64 1.82
CA ALA A 97 4.61 13.65 1.98
C ALA A 97 5.27 12.52 1.18
N PHE A 98 6.32 12.84 0.41
CA PHE A 98 7.12 11.84 -0.29
C PHE A 98 7.89 10.97 0.73
N VAL A 99 7.91 9.65 0.52
CA VAL A 99 8.58 8.69 1.41
C VAL A 99 9.79 8.07 0.74
N HIS A 100 9.60 7.32 -0.36
CA HIS A 100 10.71 6.68 -1.07
C HIS A 100 10.42 6.37 -2.53
N ARG A 101 11.48 5.97 -3.24
CA ARG A 101 11.49 5.44 -4.61
C ARG A 101 11.90 3.98 -4.60
N ALA A 102 11.28 3.18 -5.46
CA ALA A 102 11.70 1.83 -5.80
C ALA A 102 11.74 1.67 -7.33
N PRO A 103 12.77 2.21 -8.02
CA PRO A 103 12.84 2.20 -9.48
C PRO A 103 12.85 0.78 -10.06
N ASP A 104 13.50 -0.15 -9.38
CA ASP A 104 13.59 -1.57 -9.79
C ASP A 104 12.26 -2.32 -9.64
N TRP A 105 11.29 -1.74 -8.95
CA TRP A 105 9.93 -2.26 -8.82
C TRP A 105 8.95 -1.34 -9.54
N PHE A 106 8.91 -1.42 -10.86
CA PHE A 106 8.00 -0.67 -11.73
C PHE A 106 8.04 0.85 -11.53
N GLU A 107 9.19 1.44 -11.27
CA GLU A 107 9.31 2.88 -11.00
C GLU A 107 8.39 3.36 -9.86
N HIS A 108 8.10 2.51 -8.89
CA HIS A 108 7.20 2.82 -7.78
C HIS A 108 7.66 4.04 -6.97
N ARG A 109 6.70 4.86 -6.56
CA ARG A 109 6.88 5.94 -5.58
C ARG A 109 5.84 5.77 -4.46
N LEU A 110 6.25 6.03 -3.23
CA LEU A 110 5.36 6.06 -2.07
C LEU A 110 5.26 7.46 -1.51
N PHE A 111 4.02 7.90 -1.28
CA PHE A 111 3.69 9.08 -0.50
C PHE A 111 2.79 8.68 0.68
N LYS A 112 2.83 9.46 1.77
CA LYS A 112 1.93 9.31 2.92
C LYS A 112 1.13 10.58 3.15
N GLY A 113 -0.18 10.41 3.39
CA GLY A 113 -1.08 11.45 3.91
C GLY A 113 -1.53 11.07 5.32
N HIS A 114 -1.88 12.05 6.16
CA HIS A 114 -2.21 11.79 7.57
C HIS A 114 -3.57 12.34 8.03
N GLU A 115 -4.18 13.22 7.26
CA GLU A 115 -5.45 13.86 7.65
C GLU A 115 -6.55 13.65 6.59
N PRO A 116 -7.76 13.31 6.99
CA PRO A 116 -8.26 12.93 8.33
C PRO A 116 -7.97 11.48 8.70
N VAL A 117 -7.34 10.70 7.83
CA VAL A 117 -6.97 9.30 8.00
C VAL A 117 -5.60 9.06 7.38
N GLU A 118 -4.86 8.10 7.90
CA GLU A 118 -3.59 7.70 7.30
C GLU A 118 -3.80 7.12 5.90
N VAL A 119 -3.03 7.62 4.92
CA VAL A 119 -3.09 7.21 3.52
C VAL A 119 -1.71 6.76 3.07
N ASN A 120 -1.62 5.58 2.44
CA ASN A 120 -0.49 5.19 1.61
C ASN A 120 -0.87 5.41 0.14
N LEU A 121 -0.21 6.35 -0.51
CA LEU A 121 -0.40 6.62 -1.92
C LEU A 121 0.74 6.00 -2.71
N HIS A 122 0.46 4.86 -3.35
CA HIS A 122 1.37 4.12 -4.21
C HIS A 122 1.20 4.59 -5.65
N LEU A 123 2.26 5.11 -6.23
CA LEU A 123 2.28 5.64 -7.58
C LEU A 123 3.04 4.71 -8.51
N PHE A 124 2.41 4.35 -9.64
CA PHE A 124 2.93 3.43 -10.66
C PHE A 124 2.71 3.99 -12.07
N PRO A 125 3.44 3.49 -13.08
CA PRO A 125 3.13 3.79 -14.48
C PRO A 125 1.81 3.17 -14.90
N VAL A 126 1.17 3.79 -15.88
CA VAL A 126 -0.02 3.23 -16.55
C VAL A 126 0.30 1.84 -17.10
N GLY A 127 -0.60 0.89 -16.89
CA GLY A 127 -0.44 -0.50 -17.37
C GLY A 127 0.51 -1.35 -16.54
N CYS A 128 0.94 -0.88 -15.38
CA CYS A 128 1.76 -1.67 -14.46
C CYS A 128 1.03 -2.95 -14.02
N PRO A 129 1.67 -4.14 -14.12
CA PRO A 129 1.04 -5.41 -13.71
C PRO A 129 0.63 -5.45 -12.24
N GLU A 130 1.31 -4.70 -11.37
CA GLU A 130 0.98 -4.64 -9.94
C GLU A 130 -0.38 -4.01 -9.70
N LEU A 131 -0.81 -3.05 -10.52
CA LEU A 131 -2.15 -2.47 -10.45
C LEU A 131 -3.22 -3.54 -10.68
N ASP A 132 -3.04 -4.39 -11.69
CA ASP A 132 -3.99 -5.46 -12.02
C ASP A 132 -3.98 -6.56 -10.95
N ARG A 133 -2.81 -6.91 -10.41
CA ARG A 133 -2.66 -7.88 -9.34
C ARG A 133 -3.41 -7.45 -8.07
N CYS A 134 -3.22 -6.22 -7.64
CA CYS A 134 -3.89 -5.70 -6.45
C CYS A 134 -5.39 -5.51 -6.66
N ARG A 135 -5.81 -5.13 -7.88
CA ARG A 135 -7.23 -5.04 -8.25
C ARG A 135 -7.90 -6.42 -8.19
N LEU A 136 -7.27 -7.44 -8.78
CA LEU A 136 -7.76 -8.82 -8.76
C LEU A 136 -7.90 -9.35 -7.32
N PHE A 137 -6.89 -9.13 -6.48
CA PHE A 137 -6.92 -9.55 -5.07
C PHE A 137 -8.06 -8.88 -4.31
N ARG A 138 -8.22 -7.56 -4.44
CA ARG A 138 -9.31 -6.79 -3.84
C ARG A 138 -10.67 -7.32 -4.28
N ASP A 139 -10.88 -7.49 -5.58
CA ASP A 139 -12.18 -7.84 -6.15
C ASP A 139 -12.55 -9.30 -5.81
N TRP A 140 -11.58 -10.20 -5.77
CA TRP A 140 -11.77 -11.57 -5.27
C TRP A 140 -12.22 -11.57 -3.81
N LEU A 141 -11.53 -10.85 -2.93
CA LEU A 141 -11.90 -10.77 -1.51
C LEU A 141 -13.27 -10.11 -1.27
N ARG A 142 -13.80 -9.34 -2.22
CA ARG A 142 -15.17 -8.81 -2.15
C ARG A 142 -16.23 -9.88 -2.42
N VAL A 143 -15.94 -10.85 -3.25
CA VAL A 143 -16.90 -11.91 -3.64
C VAL A 143 -16.70 -13.20 -2.86
N ASP A 144 -15.49 -13.59 -2.52
CA ASP A 144 -15.21 -14.82 -1.77
C ASP A 144 -15.11 -14.57 -0.26
N GLY A 145 -16.14 -15.04 0.46
CA GLY A 145 -16.24 -14.90 1.91
C GLY A 145 -15.24 -15.76 2.68
N ALA A 146 -14.87 -16.93 2.15
CA ALA A 146 -13.94 -17.84 2.80
C ALA A 146 -12.51 -17.29 2.79
N ASP A 147 -12.04 -16.81 1.64
CA ASP A 147 -10.73 -16.20 1.51
C ASP A 147 -10.64 -14.85 2.24
N ARG A 148 -11.74 -14.09 2.26
CA ARG A 148 -11.82 -12.87 3.08
C ARG A 148 -11.66 -13.18 4.57
N ALA A 149 -12.31 -14.23 5.08
CA ALA A 149 -12.19 -14.67 6.46
C ALA A 149 -10.77 -15.19 6.76
N LEU A 150 -10.22 -16.06 5.91
CA LEU A 150 -8.85 -16.56 6.01
C LEU A 150 -7.84 -15.41 6.11
N TYR A 151 -7.95 -14.40 5.24
CA TYR A 151 -7.04 -13.27 5.22
C TYR A 151 -7.21 -12.38 6.47
N ALA A 152 -8.43 -12.19 6.95
CA ALA A 152 -8.71 -11.46 8.19
C ALA A 152 -8.08 -12.17 9.41
N ASP A 153 -8.25 -13.48 9.54
CA ASP A 153 -7.73 -14.27 10.67
C ASP A 153 -6.19 -14.34 10.64
N THR A 154 -5.60 -14.49 9.46
CA THR A 154 -4.14 -14.39 9.28
C THR A 154 -3.63 -13.05 9.79
N LYS A 155 -4.26 -11.93 9.38
CA LYS A 155 -3.84 -10.59 9.82
C LYS A 155 -3.97 -10.41 11.33
N ARG A 156 -5.06 -10.89 11.94
CA ARG A 156 -5.25 -10.84 13.41
C ARG A 156 -4.18 -11.63 14.14
N THR A 157 -3.89 -12.84 13.68
CA THR A 157 -2.83 -13.70 14.25
C THR A 157 -1.47 -13.04 14.14
N LEU A 158 -1.12 -12.48 12.99
CA LEU A 158 0.14 -11.77 12.81
C LEU A 158 0.22 -10.50 13.66
N ALA A 159 -0.87 -9.79 13.86
CA ALA A 159 -0.93 -8.58 14.68
C ALA A 159 -0.69 -8.82 16.18
N THR A 160 -0.81 -10.09 16.67
CA THR A 160 -0.45 -10.42 18.06
C THR A 160 1.06 -10.52 18.29
N ARG A 161 1.85 -10.56 17.22
CA ARG A 161 3.32 -10.65 17.29
C ARG A 161 3.94 -9.25 17.35
N ARG A 162 5.15 -9.18 17.87
CA ARG A 162 5.99 -7.99 17.75
C ARG A 162 6.82 -8.08 16.48
N TRP A 163 6.90 -6.98 15.76
CA TRP A 163 7.66 -6.85 14.53
C TRP A 163 8.66 -5.72 14.68
N ASP A 164 9.90 -5.94 14.29
CA ASP A 164 10.92 -4.89 14.32
C ASP A 164 10.62 -3.84 13.25
N HIS A 165 10.09 -4.28 12.08
CA HIS A 165 9.67 -3.40 10.99
C HIS A 165 8.27 -3.76 10.51
N VAL A 166 7.51 -2.75 10.05
CA VAL A 166 6.18 -2.96 9.43
C VAL A 166 6.29 -3.82 8.16
N GLN A 167 7.46 -3.78 7.48
CA GLN A 167 7.73 -4.61 6.32
C GLN A 167 7.72 -6.11 6.69
N ASP A 168 8.28 -6.52 7.82
CA ASP A 168 8.28 -7.92 8.28
C ASP A 168 6.84 -8.46 8.44
N TYR A 169 5.94 -7.61 8.98
CA TYR A 169 4.51 -7.92 9.03
C TYR A 169 3.89 -8.03 7.63
N ALA A 170 4.32 -7.19 6.68
CA ALA A 170 3.83 -7.26 5.31
C ALA A 170 4.30 -8.56 4.62
N ASP A 171 5.57 -8.92 4.80
CA ASP A 171 6.18 -10.12 4.22
C ASP A 171 5.59 -11.42 4.79
N ALA A 172 5.25 -11.43 6.08
CA ALA A 172 4.59 -12.58 6.72
C ALA A 172 3.21 -12.92 6.14
N LYS A 173 2.61 -12.05 5.34
CA LYS A 173 1.34 -12.28 4.62
C LYS A 173 1.55 -12.83 3.21
N THR A 174 2.77 -12.87 2.70
CA THR A 174 3.07 -13.19 1.29
C THR A 174 2.51 -14.55 0.89
N GLU A 175 2.65 -15.57 1.74
CA GLU A 175 2.16 -16.91 1.44
C GLU A 175 0.64 -16.95 1.29
N VAL A 176 -0.12 -16.41 2.24
CA VAL A 176 -1.58 -16.39 2.17
C VAL A 176 -2.08 -15.54 1.01
N ILE A 177 -1.42 -14.43 0.71
CA ILE A 177 -1.73 -13.59 -0.46
C ILE A 177 -1.53 -14.38 -1.76
N SER A 178 -0.41 -15.11 -1.89
CA SER A 178 -0.12 -15.93 -3.06
C SER A 178 -1.17 -17.02 -3.27
N GLN A 179 -1.57 -17.73 -2.21
CA GLN A 179 -2.60 -18.76 -2.26
C GLN A 179 -3.97 -18.18 -2.69
N ILE A 180 -4.36 -17.04 -2.16
CA ILE A 180 -5.61 -16.36 -2.51
C ILE A 180 -5.57 -15.85 -3.96
N LEU A 181 -4.46 -15.27 -4.40
CA LEU A 181 -4.31 -14.82 -5.79
C LEU A 181 -4.40 -15.96 -6.79
N SER A 182 -3.83 -17.12 -6.49
CA SER A 182 -3.95 -18.30 -7.36
C SER A 182 -5.41 -18.71 -7.56
N ARG A 183 -6.24 -18.63 -6.52
CA ARG A 183 -7.70 -18.87 -6.62
C ARG A 183 -8.43 -17.78 -7.39
N ALA A 184 -8.04 -16.52 -7.18
CA ALA A 184 -8.59 -15.37 -7.88
C ALA A 184 -8.31 -15.42 -9.40
N GLU A 185 -7.12 -15.85 -9.80
CA GLU A 185 -6.75 -16.04 -11.21
C GLU A 185 -7.58 -17.13 -11.87
N ALA A 186 -7.80 -18.27 -11.17
CA ALA A 186 -8.68 -19.33 -11.65
C ALA A 186 -10.13 -18.85 -11.83
N TRP A 187 -10.64 -18.04 -10.91
CA TRP A 187 -11.97 -17.43 -10.99
C TRP A 187 -12.10 -16.52 -12.20
N LYS A 188 -11.11 -15.62 -12.44
CA LYS A 188 -11.09 -14.73 -13.60
C LYS A 188 -11.09 -15.50 -14.92
N GLY A 189 -10.31 -16.59 -15.00
CA GLY A 189 -10.26 -17.44 -16.17
C GLY A 189 -11.57 -18.18 -16.45
N GLY A 190 -12.35 -18.55 -15.41
CA GLY A 190 -13.64 -19.22 -15.54
C GLY A 190 -14.81 -18.30 -15.91
N ALA A 191 -14.68 -16.97 -15.70
CA ALA A 191 -15.71 -15.99 -16.04
C ALA A 191 -15.66 -15.52 -17.50
N THR A 192 -14.65 -15.92 -18.26
CA THR A 192 -14.41 -15.58 -19.68
C THR A 192 -14.69 -16.72 -20.66
N GLY A 193 -15.30 -17.84 -20.19
CA GLY A 193 -15.65 -19.03 -20.99
C GLY A 193 -17.11 -19.11 -21.35
#